data_3172f79b522fac8d3da29cf9e7ea7d0f
#
_entry.id   3172f79b522fac8d3da29cf9e7ea7d0f
#
_cell.length_a   1.000
_cell.length_b   1.000
_cell.length_c   1.000
_cell.angle_alpha   90.00
_cell.angle_beta   90.00
_cell.angle_gamma   90.00
#
_symmetry.space_group_name_H-M   'P 1'
#
loop_
_entity.id
_entity.type
_entity.pdbx_description
1 polymer ?
#
loop_
_entity_poly.entity_id
_entity_poly.type
_entity_poly.pdbx_seq_one_letter_code
_entity_poly.pdbx_strand_id
1 'polypeptide(L)'
;GFLDVQPHEVERGLSADLSYAVYGFTEDGPVHLDNPHRKSDRARVVEESDRLVSFVDTVGHEPWLRTTIRGLVGQKLDYGLLVVAADDGPTKTTREHLGILLAMELPTVVAITKADVVDADRLEEVGREVERLLRDVGRTPLRVDRHGVDAAVEELGDSVVPILGTSAVTMDGLDDLDAMFERLPKTTRESGGDFRMYVDRTYSVTGVGAVASGTVNSGSVEAGDELQIGPMPDGSFREV
;
A
#
# COMPACT_ATOMS: atom_id res chain seq x y z
N GLY A 1 -7.09 6.81 12.68
CA GLY A 1 -7.13 5.37 12.47
C GLY A 1 -6.12 4.63 13.34
N PHE A 2 -6.00 3.33 13.18
CA PHE A 2 -5.08 2.48 13.97
C PHE A 2 -3.58 2.84 13.77
N LEU A 3 -3.24 3.39 12.61
CA LEU A 3 -1.89 3.83 12.27
C LEU A 3 -1.64 5.32 12.53
N ASP A 4 -2.64 6.07 12.97
CA ASP A 4 -2.51 7.50 13.23
C ASP A 4 -1.63 7.74 14.44
N VAL A 5 -0.59 8.55 14.28
CA VAL A 5 0.43 8.82 15.31
C VAL A 5 0.36 10.27 15.81
N GLN A 6 -0.17 11.17 15.00
CA GLN A 6 -0.26 12.59 15.35
C GLN A 6 -1.49 12.85 16.24
N PRO A 7 -1.39 13.67 17.30
CA PRO A 7 -2.51 13.94 18.21
C PRO A 7 -3.80 14.40 17.50
N HIS A 8 -3.66 15.23 16.47
CA HIS A 8 -4.79 15.74 15.69
C HIS A 8 -5.42 14.68 14.76
N GLU A 9 -4.66 13.66 14.35
CA GLU A 9 -5.18 12.52 13.59
C GLU A 9 -6.01 11.60 14.48
N VAL A 10 -5.50 11.30 15.67
CA VAL A 10 -6.19 10.48 16.68
C VAL A 10 -7.49 11.15 17.12
N GLU A 11 -7.47 12.47 17.35
CA GLU A 11 -8.61 13.24 17.83
C GLU A 11 -9.71 13.36 16.78
N ARG A 12 -9.35 13.46 15.49
CA ARG A 12 -10.29 13.61 14.37
C ARG A 12 -10.63 12.29 13.67
N GLY A 13 -9.88 11.22 13.91
CA GLY A 13 -10.02 9.95 13.21
C GLY A 13 -9.68 10.02 11.71
N LEU A 14 -8.88 11.02 11.30
CA LEU A 14 -8.49 11.27 9.91
C LEU A 14 -6.96 11.29 9.82
N SER A 15 -6.40 10.47 8.94
CA SER A 15 -4.95 10.49 8.64
C SER A 15 -4.59 11.78 7.92
N ALA A 16 -3.53 12.45 8.33
CA ALA A 16 -3.03 13.69 7.76
C ALA A 16 -1.67 13.53 7.06
N ASP A 17 -1.00 12.40 7.29
CA ASP A 17 0.30 12.07 6.70
C ASP A 17 0.34 10.59 6.27
N LEU A 18 1.37 10.19 5.51
CA LEU A 18 1.57 8.79 5.14
C LEU A 18 1.93 7.96 6.36
N SER A 19 1.22 6.86 6.53
CA SER A 19 1.50 5.88 7.58
C SER A 19 1.99 4.56 6.97
N TYR A 20 2.84 3.86 7.70
CA TYR A 20 3.47 2.63 7.23
C TYR A 20 3.18 1.47 8.16
N ALA A 21 2.76 0.35 7.58
CA ALA A 21 2.59 -0.91 8.27
C ALA A 21 3.30 -2.04 7.53
N VAL A 22 3.71 -3.06 8.28
CA VAL A 22 4.32 -4.28 7.73
C VAL A 22 3.44 -5.45 8.10
N TYR A 23 3.19 -6.31 7.14
CA TYR A 23 2.44 -7.55 7.28
C TYR A 23 3.34 -8.70 6.86
N GLY A 24 3.44 -9.73 7.69
CA GLY A 24 4.35 -10.84 7.48
C GLY A 24 3.62 -12.15 7.25
N PHE A 25 4.26 -13.07 6.51
CA PHE A 25 3.75 -14.41 6.25
C PHE A 25 4.86 -15.43 6.41
N THR A 26 4.51 -16.59 6.95
CA THR A 26 5.32 -17.82 7.01
C THR A 26 4.58 -18.94 6.30
N GLU A 27 5.19 -20.14 6.23
CA GLU A 27 4.51 -21.34 5.74
C GLU A 27 3.26 -21.71 6.58
N ASP A 28 3.21 -21.28 7.83
CA ASP A 28 2.10 -21.53 8.76
C ASP A 28 1.00 -20.47 8.67
N GLY A 29 1.18 -19.41 7.89
CA GLY A 29 0.22 -18.32 7.68
C GLY A 29 0.71 -16.94 8.11
N PRO A 30 -0.21 -15.98 8.32
CA PRO A 30 0.14 -14.60 8.62
C PRO A 30 0.78 -14.42 10.01
N VAL A 31 1.83 -13.60 10.08
CA VAL A 31 2.46 -13.18 11.34
C VAL A 31 1.76 -11.91 11.82
N HIS A 32 0.93 -12.05 12.84
CA HIS A 32 0.13 -10.93 13.35
C HIS A 32 0.97 -9.90 14.09
N LEU A 33 0.64 -8.64 13.86
CA LEU A 33 1.22 -7.50 14.54
C LEU A 33 0.35 -7.14 15.77
N ASP A 34 0.82 -7.45 16.96
CA ASP A 34 0.06 -7.22 18.21
C ASP A 34 -0.14 -5.73 18.50
N ASN A 35 0.91 -4.93 18.28
CA ASN A 35 0.84 -3.49 18.45
C ASN A 35 1.69 -2.76 17.38
N PRO A 36 1.06 -2.10 16.39
CA PRO A 36 1.77 -1.43 15.29
C PRO A 36 2.63 -0.26 15.74
N HIS A 37 2.40 0.29 16.94
CA HIS A 37 3.18 1.40 17.49
C HIS A 37 4.45 0.95 18.20
N ARG A 38 4.58 -0.35 18.51
CA ARG A 38 5.78 -0.90 19.14
C ARG A 38 6.81 -1.28 18.09
N LYS A 39 8.02 -0.70 18.21
CA LYS A 39 9.14 -1.04 17.31
C LYS A 39 9.56 -2.51 17.44
N SER A 40 9.49 -3.09 18.63
CA SER A 40 9.78 -4.51 18.87
C SER A 40 8.85 -5.44 18.11
N ASP A 41 7.56 -5.12 18.07
CA ASP A 41 6.57 -5.97 17.40
C ASP A 41 6.74 -5.92 15.88
N ARG A 42 7.06 -4.75 15.34
CA ARG A 42 7.43 -4.61 13.92
C ARG A 42 8.73 -5.35 13.59
N ALA A 43 9.74 -5.27 14.45
CA ALA A 43 10.99 -6.01 14.28
C ALA A 43 10.73 -7.53 14.29
N ARG A 44 9.90 -8.02 15.22
CA ARG A 44 9.51 -9.43 15.30
C ARG A 44 8.84 -9.90 13.99
N VAL A 45 7.87 -9.14 13.46
CA VAL A 45 7.24 -9.49 12.18
C VAL A 45 8.27 -9.60 11.05
N VAL A 46 9.25 -8.68 11.01
CA VAL A 46 10.31 -8.72 9.99
C VAL A 46 11.25 -9.90 10.16
N GLU A 47 11.59 -10.25 11.41
CA GLU A 47 12.51 -11.35 11.72
C GLU A 47 11.88 -12.74 11.55
N GLU A 48 10.59 -12.88 11.86
CA GLU A 48 9.88 -14.17 11.83
C GLU A 48 9.27 -14.51 10.47
N SER A 49 9.18 -13.55 9.54
CA SER A 49 8.46 -13.74 8.28
C SER A 49 9.38 -14.12 7.12
N ASP A 50 8.94 -15.09 6.32
CA ASP A 50 9.57 -15.47 5.05
C ASP A 50 9.20 -14.51 3.91
N ARG A 51 8.03 -13.87 4.06
CA ARG A 51 7.49 -12.88 3.14
C ARG A 51 6.95 -11.68 3.88
N LEU A 52 7.24 -10.49 3.34
CA LEU A 52 6.74 -9.22 3.87
C LEU A 52 5.92 -8.47 2.83
N VAL A 53 4.80 -7.91 3.26
CA VAL A 53 4.01 -6.93 2.53
C VAL A 53 4.02 -5.63 3.31
N SER A 54 4.57 -4.58 2.70
CA SER A 54 4.60 -3.25 3.31
C SER A 54 3.45 -2.41 2.79
N PHE A 55 2.65 -1.87 3.68
CA PHE A 55 1.55 -0.97 3.36
C PHE A 55 1.99 0.47 3.53
N VAL A 56 1.59 1.29 2.56
CA VAL A 56 1.63 2.74 2.65
C VAL A 56 0.18 3.20 2.71
N ASP A 57 -0.29 3.55 3.90
CA ASP A 57 -1.62 4.10 4.10
C ASP A 57 -1.61 5.57 3.70
N THR A 58 -2.53 5.93 2.82
CA THR A 58 -2.61 7.26 2.22
C THR A 58 -3.77 8.06 2.78
N VAL A 59 -3.61 9.37 2.79
CA VAL A 59 -4.68 10.27 3.23
C VAL A 59 -5.84 10.24 2.24
N GLY A 60 -7.04 9.88 2.73
CA GLY A 60 -8.25 9.76 1.92
C GLY A 60 -9.00 11.06 1.65
N HIS A 61 -8.61 12.20 2.23
CA HIS A 61 -9.41 13.44 2.20
C HIS A 61 -8.94 14.41 1.11
N GLU A 62 -9.89 14.99 0.36
CA GLU A 62 -9.65 15.89 -0.79
C GLU A 62 -8.55 16.96 -0.60
N PRO A 63 -8.45 17.68 0.53
CA PRO A 63 -7.41 18.69 0.71
C PRO A 63 -5.98 18.16 0.70
N TRP A 64 -5.78 16.88 0.99
CA TRP A 64 -4.48 16.23 1.18
C TRP A 64 -4.01 15.39 -0.01
N LEU A 65 -4.84 15.27 -1.05
CA LEU A 65 -4.55 14.45 -2.23
C LEU A 65 -3.20 14.81 -2.88
N ARG A 66 -2.83 16.10 -2.90
CA ARG A 66 -1.52 16.55 -3.40
C ARG A 66 -0.34 16.04 -2.57
N THR A 67 -0.52 15.95 -1.25
CA THR A 67 0.51 15.43 -0.34
C THR A 67 0.65 13.93 -0.54
N THR A 68 -0.46 13.22 -0.69
CA THR A 68 -0.51 11.80 -1.02
C THR A 68 0.26 11.51 -2.32
N ILE A 69 -0.05 12.22 -3.42
CA ILE A 69 0.63 12.03 -4.71
C ILE A 69 2.14 12.28 -4.58
N ARG A 70 2.55 13.35 -3.91
CA ARG A 70 3.98 13.65 -3.71
C ARG A 70 4.70 12.56 -2.92
N GLY A 71 4.05 12.00 -1.89
CA GLY A 71 4.62 10.92 -1.10
C GLY A 71 4.72 9.61 -1.86
N LEU A 72 3.76 9.33 -2.75
CA LEU A 72 3.71 8.09 -3.51
C LEU A 72 4.65 8.08 -4.73
N VAL A 73 4.82 9.22 -5.41
CA VAL A 73 5.66 9.33 -6.63
C VAL A 73 7.13 8.99 -6.36
N GLY A 74 7.63 9.25 -5.14
CA GLY A 74 9.00 8.88 -4.73
C GLY A 74 9.15 7.41 -4.33
N GLN A 75 8.05 6.66 -4.17
CA GLN A 75 8.07 5.28 -3.71
C GLN A 75 7.79 4.34 -4.87
N LYS A 76 8.56 3.25 -4.96
CA LYS A 76 8.28 2.14 -5.87
C LYS A 76 7.19 1.27 -5.23
N LEU A 77 5.95 1.58 -5.52
CA LEU A 77 4.82 0.75 -5.14
C LEU A 77 4.68 -0.39 -6.15
N ASP A 78 4.33 -1.57 -5.64
CA ASP A 78 4.16 -2.75 -6.48
C ASP A 78 2.67 -2.96 -6.83
N TYR A 79 1.76 -2.58 -5.93
CA TYR A 79 0.32 -2.78 -6.06
C TYR A 79 -0.46 -1.61 -5.46
N GLY A 80 -1.69 -1.45 -5.91
CA GLY A 80 -2.68 -0.55 -5.33
C GLY A 80 -3.79 -1.32 -4.62
N LEU A 81 -4.18 -0.87 -3.41
CA LEU A 81 -5.38 -1.35 -2.73
C LEU A 81 -6.39 -0.20 -2.65
N LEU A 82 -7.46 -0.31 -3.43
CA LEU A 82 -8.56 0.65 -3.39
C LEU A 82 -9.62 0.17 -2.40
N VAL A 83 -9.90 0.99 -1.40
CA VAL A 83 -10.88 0.66 -0.35
C VAL A 83 -12.20 1.39 -0.62
N VAL A 84 -13.30 0.65 -0.59
CA VAL A 84 -14.67 1.17 -0.76
C VAL A 84 -15.52 0.70 0.41
N ALA A 85 -16.12 1.62 1.16
CA ALA A 85 -17.02 1.24 2.25
C ALA A 85 -18.39 0.79 1.72
N ALA A 86 -18.92 -0.33 2.20
CA ALA A 86 -20.18 -0.91 1.73
C ALA A 86 -21.39 -0.02 2.01
N ASP A 87 -21.35 0.77 3.10
CA ASP A 87 -22.39 1.72 3.47
C ASP A 87 -22.50 2.89 2.46
N ASP A 88 -21.34 3.42 2.02
CA ASP A 88 -21.27 4.56 1.11
C ASP A 88 -21.29 4.17 -0.38
N GLY A 89 -20.68 3.06 -0.73
CA GLY A 89 -20.38 2.69 -2.12
C GLY A 89 -19.28 3.55 -2.74
N PRO A 90 -19.08 3.48 -4.08
CA PRO A 90 -18.05 4.26 -4.77
C PRO A 90 -18.38 5.75 -4.79
N THR A 91 -17.65 6.54 -4.04
CA THR A 91 -17.79 8.00 -3.93
C THR A 91 -16.98 8.74 -5.02
N LYS A 92 -17.04 10.08 -5.03
CA LYS A 92 -16.18 10.93 -5.85
C LYS A 92 -14.70 10.69 -5.52
N THR A 93 -14.35 10.61 -4.22
CA THR A 93 -13.00 10.35 -3.74
C THR A 93 -12.49 8.98 -4.21
N THR A 94 -13.34 7.96 -4.22
CA THR A 94 -13.02 6.63 -4.78
C THR A 94 -12.57 6.73 -6.23
N ARG A 95 -13.29 7.54 -7.05
CA ARG A 95 -12.94 7.75 -8.48
C ARG A 95 -11.60 8.47 -8.64
N GLU A 96 -11.33 9.46 -7.79
CA GLU A 96 -10.06 10.21 -7.79
C GLU A 96 -8.89 9.30 -7.42
N HIS A 97 -9.04 8.47 -6.38
CA HIS A 97 -8.01 7.50 -5.99
C HIS A 97 -7.78 6.43 -7.06
N LEU A 98 -8.84 5.90 -7.67
CA LEU A 98 -8.70 5.00 -8.80
C LEU A 98 -7.92 5.65 -9.95
N GLY A 99 -8.22 6.91 -10.27
CA GLY A 99 -7.47 7.67 -11.27
C GLY A 99 -5.99 7.79 -10.97
N ILE A 100 -5.60 7.95 -9.70
CA ILE A 100 -4.18 7.97 -9.29
C ILE A 100 -3.53 6.61 -9.49
N LEU A 101 -4.18 5.52 -9.04
CA LEU A 101 -3.65 4.17 -9.19
C LEU A 101 -3.44 3.81 -10.67
N LEU A 102 -4.39 4.20 -11.53
CA LEU A 102 -4.30 4.03 -12.98
C LEU A 102 -3.16 4.86 -13.60
N ALA A 103 -3.00 6.12 -13.18
CA ALA A 103 -1.93 6.98 -13.65
C ALA A 103 -0.53 6.52 -13.21
N MET A 104 -0.46 5.77 -12.11
CA MET A 104 0.76 5.11 -11.63
C MET A 104 0.98 3.73 -12.23
N GLU A 105 0.06 3.25 -13.08
CA GLU A 105 0.12 1.92 -13.71
C GLU A 105 0.23 0.77 -12.71
N LEU A 106 -0.41 0.92 -11.55
CA LEU A 106 -0.36 -0.09 -10.48
C LEU A 106 -1.42 -1.16 -10.70
N PRO A 107 -1.05 -2.46 -10.74
CA PRO A 107 -2.00 -3.55 -10.57
C PRO A 107 -2.80 -3.32 -9.30
N THR A 108 -4.12 -3.32 -9.40
CA THR A 108 -5.01 -2.83 -8.32
C THR A 108 -5.96 -3.93 -7.86
N VAL A 109 -6.15 -4.00 -6.54
CA VAL A 109 -7.16 -4.81 -5.88
C VAL A 109 -8.20 -3.88 -5.25
N VAL A 110 -9.47 -4.23 -5.27
CA VAL A 110 -10.54 -3.48 -4.59
C VAL A 110 -11.05 -4.28 -3.39
N ALA A 111 -11.01 -3.68 -2.20
CA ALA A 111 -11.63 -4.21 -1.00
C ALA A 111 -12.90 -3.40 -0.67
N ILE A 112 -14.06 -4.08 -0.71
CA ILE A 112 -15.32 -3.52 -0.21
C ILE A 112 -15.38 -3.83 1.28
N THR A 113 -15.13 -2.82 2.11
CA THR A 113 -15.04 -2.96 3.57
C THR A 113 -16.37 -2.72 4.26
N LYS A 114 -16.44 -3.02 5.56
CA LYS A 114 -17.65 -2.88 6.39
C LYS A 114 -18.84 -3.68 5.82
N ALA A 115 -18.59 -4.87 5.29
CA ALA A 115 -19.63 -5.72 4.72
C ALA A 115 -20.71 -6.10 5.76
N ASP A 116 -20.37 -6.07 7.06
CA ASP A 116 -21.25 -6.36 8.19
C ASP A 116 -22.31 -5.27 8.50
N VAL A 117 -22.12 -4.03 8.02
CA VAL A 117 -23.04 -2.93 8.35
C VAL A 117 -24.19 -2.79 7.34
N VAL A 118 -24.19 -3.58 6.28
CA VAL A 118 -25.21 -3.60 5.23
C VAL A 118 -25.80 -5.00 5.05
N ASP A 119 -26.97 -5.09 4.43
CA ASP A 119 -27.52 -6.38 4.03
C ASP A 119 -26.86 -6.92 2.75
N ALA A 120 -27.14 -8.18 2.43
CA ALA A 120 -26.56 -8.86 1.28
C ALA A 120 -26.93 -8.20 -0.05
N ASP A 121 -28.15 -7.64 -0.15
CA ASP A 121 -28.63 -6.98 -1.37
C ASP A 121 -27.85 -5.67 -1.62
N ARG A 122 -27.60 -4.90 -0.57
CA ARG A 122 -26.78 -3.67 -0.66
C ARG A 122 -25.32 -3.99 -0.96
N LEU A 123 -24.75 -5.03 -0.33
CA LEU A 123 -23.38 -5.45 -0.62
C LEU A 123 -23.22 -5.87 -2.09
N GLU A 124 -24.17 -6.61 -2.62
CA GLU A 124 -24.16 -7.01 -4.04
C GLU A 124 -24.38 -5.80 -4.97
N GLU A 125 -25.21 -4.83 -4.58
CA GLU A 125 -25.39 -3.58 -5.33
C GLU A 125 -24.08 -2.79 -5.40
N VAL A 126 -23.40 -2.60 -4.27
CA VAL A 126 -22.08 -1.91 -4.22
C VAL A 126 -21.05 -2.67 -5.06
N GLY A 127 -21.05 -4.00 -5.01
CA GLY A 127 -20.22 -4.82 -5.89
C GLY A 127 -20.44 -4.50 -7.37
N ARG A 128 -21.71 -4.40 -7.80
CA ARG A 128 -22.07 -4.03 -9.20
C ARG A 128 -21.70 -2.57 -9.54
N GLU A 129 -21.80 -1.65 -8.58
CA GLU A 129 -21.36 -0.26 -8.77
C GLU A 129 -19.85 -0.17 -8.99
N VAL A 130 -19.06 -0.91 -8.19
CA VAL A 130 -17.59 -1.03 -8.35
C VAL A 130 -17.24 -1.66 -9.69
N GLU A 131 -17.89 -2.77 -10.07
CA GLU A 131 -17.68 -3.40 -11.37
C GLU A 131 -17.95 -2.44 -12.53
N ARG A 132 -19.02 -1.65 -12.46
CA ARG A 132 -19.34 -0.63 -13.47
C ARG A 132 -18.26 0.44 -13.52
N LEU A 133 -17.85 0.96 -12.36
CA LEU A 133 -16.76 1.95 -12.27
C LEU A 133 -15.48 1.46 -12.94
N LEU A 134 -15.09 0.20 -12.73
CA LEU A 134 -13.89 -0.39 -13.32
C LEU A 134 -14.04 -0.56 -14.84
N ARG A 135 -15.20 -1.02 -15.32
CA ARG A 135 -15.48 -1.13 -16.76
C ARG A 135 -15.46 0.24 -17.46
N ASP A 136 -15.97 1.28 -16.81
CA ASP A 136 -15.97 2.66 -17.35
C ASP A 136 -14.56 3.20 -17.61
N VAL A 137 -13.56 2.70 -16.87
CA VAL A 137 -12.15 3.05 -17.05
C VAL A 137 -11.35 1.98 -17.82
N GLY A 138 -12.03 1.05 -18.48
CA GLY A 138 -11.41 0.03 -19.31
C GLY A 138 -10.74 -1.12 -18.54
N ARG A 139 -11.16 -1.36 -17.29
CA ARG A 139 -10.67 -2.50 -16.49
C ARG A 139 -11.69 -3.62 -16.43
N THR A 140 -11.21 -4.84 -16.31
CA THR A 140 -12.04 -6.04 -16.17
C THR A 140 -12.19 -6.41 -14.70
N PRO A 141 -13.38 -6.26 -14.09
CA PRO A 141 -13.58 -6.65 -12.70
C PRO A 141 -13.63 -8.18 -12.58
N LEU A 142 -13.02 -8.71 -11.51
CA LEU A 142 -13.05 -10.12 -11.16
C LEU A 142 -13.48 -10.27 -9.70
N ARG A 143 -14.62 -10.90 -9.45
CA ARG A 143 -15.14 -11.13 -8.11
C ARG A 143 -14.46 -12.34 -7.48
N VAL A 144 -13.76 -12.13 -6.35
CA VAL A 144 -13.03 -13.19 -5.63
C VAL A 144 -14.00 -14.22 -5.04
N ASP A 145 -15.15 -13.78 -4.53
CA ASP A 145 -16.21 -14.67 -4.01
C ASP A 145 -16.78 -15.66 -5.05
N ARG A 146 -16.58 -15.39 -6.33
CA ARG A 146 -17.06 -16.22 -7.46
C ARG A 146 -15.97 -17.05 -8.12
N HIS A 147 -14.75 -16.55 -8.13
CA HIS A 147 -13.63 -17.13 -8.89
C HIS A 147 -12.52 -17.73 -8.02
N GLY A 148 -12.50 -17.36 -6.73
CA GLY A 148 -11.45 -17.74 -5.79
C GLY A 148 -10.21 -16.86 -5.85
N VAL A 149 -9.38 -16.96 -4.81
CA VAL A 149 -8.16 -16.17 -4.64
C VAL A 149 -7.10 -16.53 -5.69
N ASP A 150 -6.95 -17.83 -6.00
CA ASP A 150 -5.92 -18.28 -6.97
C ASP A 150 -6.13 -17.67 -8.35
N ALA A 151 -7.36 -17.73 -8.86
CA ALA A 151 -7.71 -17.10 -10.13
C ALA A 151 -7.53 -15.58 -10.08
N ALA A 152 -7.90 -14.95 -8.96
CA ALA A 152 -7.76 -13.52 -8.77
C ALA A 152 -6.30 -13.07 -8.78
N VAL A 153 -5.39 -13.84 -8.20
CA VAL A 153 -3.95 -13.53 -8.18
C VAL A 153 -3.31 -13.84 -9.54
N GLU A 154 -3.70 -14.92 -10.21
CA GLU A 154 -3.17 -15.29 -11.52
C GLU A 154 -3.54 -14.26 -12.60
N GLU A 155 -4.76 -13.75 -12.57
CA GLU A 155 -5.28 -12.78 -13.54
C GLU A 155 -4.97 -11.31 -13.16
N LEU A 156 -4.47 -11.06 -11.93
CA LEU A 156 -4.14 -9.71 -11.49
C LEU A 156 -3.06 -9.08 -12.37
N GLY A 157 -3.36 -7.92 -12.92
CA GLY A 157 -2.44 -7.20 -13.80
C GLY A 157 -3.02 -5.85 -14.23
N ASP A 158 -2.52 -5.34 -15.33
CA ASP A 158 -2.92 -4.02 -15.84
C ASP A 158 -4.40 -3.95 -16.21
N SER A 159 -5.00 -5.07 -16.60
CA SER A 159 -6.37 -5.12 -17.15
C SER A 159 -7.38 -5.64 -16.14
N VAL A 160 -7.02 -6.63 -15.34
CA VAL A 160 -7.95 -7.32 -14.41
C VAL A 160 -7.79 -6.78 -13.01
N VAL A 161 -8.92 -6.48 -12.37
CA VAL A 161 -8.99 -5.92 -11.02
C VAL A 161 -9.84 -6.82 -10.14
N PRO A 162 -9.23 -7.57 -9.22
CA PRO A 162 -9.95 -8.36 -8.22
C PRO A 162 -10.76 -7.48 -7.27
N ILE A 163 -11.96 -7.97 -6.91
CA ILE A 163 -12.87 -7.33 -5.97
C ILE A 163 -13.24 -8.35 -4.89
N LEU A 164 -13.07 -8.00 -3.62
CA LEU A 164 -13.49 -8.82 -2.48
C LEU A 164 -14.22 -7.99 -1.45
N GLY A 165 -15.18 -8.61 -0.76
CA GLY A 165 -15.89 -8.02 0.38
C GLY A 165 -15.19 -8.42 1.70
N THR A 166 -15.06 -7.49 2.63
CA THR A 166 -14.43 -7.75 3.92
C THR A 166 -15.14 -7.08 5.08
N SER A 167 -15.05 -7.65 6.27
CA SER A 167 -15.44 -7.03 7.54
C SER A 167 -14.36 -7.23 8.59
N ALA A 168 -13.86 -6.14 9.15
CA ALA A 168 -12.95 -6.20 10.30
C ALA A 168 -13.66 -6.51 11.64
N VAL A 169 -15.00 -6.52 11.65
CA VAL A 169 -15.80 -6.82 12.85
C VAL A 169 -16.14 -8.31 12.92
N THR A 170 -16.62 -8.87 11.81
CA THR A 170 -16.97 -10.29 11.72
C THR A 170 -15.82 -11.17 11.25
N MET A 171 -14.74 -10.57 10.76
CA MET A 171 -13.57 -11.20 10.13
C MET A 171 -13.88 -11.84 8.76
N ASP A 172 -15.10 -11.70 8.24
CA ASP A 172 -15.48 -12.24 6.94
C ASP A 172 -14.62 -11.66 5.83
N GLY A 173 -14.15 -12.51 4.91
CA GLY A 173 -13.35 -12.14 3.75
C GLY A 173 -11.90 -11.69 4.05
N LEU A 174 -11.47 -11.67 5.32
CA LEU A 174 -10.08 -11.35 5.67
C LEU A 174 -9.13 -12.49 5.33
N ASP A 175 -9.57 -13.74 5.47
CA ASP A 175 -8.76 -14.91 5.08
C ASP A 175 -8.44 -14.88 3.57
N ASP A 176 -9.40 -14.45 2.74
CA ASP A 176 -9.20 -14.28 1.29
C ASP A 176 -8.24 -13.12 0.99
N LEU A 177 -8.36 -12.02 1.75
CA LEU A 177 -7.46 -10.87 1.61
C LEU A 177 -6.03 -11.24 2.02
N ASP A 178 -5.86 -11.96 3.12
CA ASP A 178 -4.58 -12.46 3.60
C ASP A 178 -3.95 -13.41 2.58
N ALA A 179 -4.73 -14.36 2.07
CA ALA A 179 -4.29 -15.29 1.05
C ALA A 179 -3.90 -14.57 -0.26
N MET A 180 -4.59 -13.47 -0.62
CA MET A 180 -4.17 -12.64 -1.74
C MET A 180 -2.81 -11.99 -1.47
N PHE A 181 -2.61 -11.34 -0.34
CA PHE A 181 -1.33 -10.68 -0.01
C PHE A 181 -0.17 -11.67 0.06
N GLU A 182 -0.39 -12.84 0.61
CA GLU A 182 0.59 -13.92 0.65
C GLU A 182 1.02 -14.35 -0.76
N ARG A 183 0.09 -14.42 -1.72
CA ARG A 183 0.31 -14.97 -3.06
C ARG A 183 0.61 -13.93 -4.14
N LEU A 184 0.48 -12.62 -3.85
CA LEU A 184 0.84 -11.58 -4.82
C LEU A 184 2.22 -11.84 -5.42
N PRO A 185 2.41 -11.82 -6.74
CA PRO A 185 3.72 -11.96 -7.35
C PRO A 185 4.72 -10.94 -6.79
N LYS A 186 5.93 -11.40 -6.46
CA LYS A 186 7.01 -10.46 -6.11
C LYS A 186 7.43 -9.73 -7.38
N THR A 187 7.36 -8.40 -7.36
CA THR A 187 7.86 -7.61 -8.48
C THR A 187 9.37 -7.77 -8.56
N THR A 188 9.83 -8.16 -9.74
CA THR A 188 11.26 -8.29 -10.01
C THR A 188 11.82 -6.88 -10.17
N ARG A 189 12.52 -6.39 -9.17
CA ARG A 189 13.28 -5.14 -9.29
C ARG A 189 14.56 -5.42 -10.05
N GLU A 190 14.85 -4.63 -11.07
CA GLU A 190 16.15 -4.68 -11.72
C GLU A 190 17.21 -4.27 -10.68
N SER A 191 17.93 -5.26 -10.16
CA SER A 191 19.06 -5.06 -9.24
C SER A 191 20.36 -4.69 -9.98
N GLY A 192 20.31 -4.57 -11.31
CA GLY A 192 21.44 -4.20 -12.15
C GLY A 192 21.57 -2.69 -12.34
N GLY A 193 22.81 -2.25 -12.64
CA GLY A 193 23.14 -0.86 -12.91
C GLY A 193 23.70 -0.11 -11.71
N ASP A 194 23.96 1.19 -11.90
CA ASP A 194 24.48 2.06 -10.86
C ASP A 194 23.48 2.23 -9.71
N PHE A 195 24.00 2.29 -8.49
CA PHE A 195 23.17 2.54 -7.32
C PHE A 195 22.48 3.90 -7.44
N ARG A 196 21.16 3.89 -7.27
CA ARG A 196 20.34 5.09 -7.23
C ARG A 196 19.24 4.96 -6.18
N MET A 197 19.20 5.92 -5.26
CA MET A 197 18.19 6.00 -4.22
C MET A 197 17.55 7.39 -4.23
N TYR A 198 16.22 7.44 -4.21
CA TYR A 198 15.49 8.68 -3.96
C TYR A 198 15.44 8.94 -2.47
N VAL A 199 16.00 10.07 -2.03
CA VAL A 199 16.04 10.45 -0.61
C VAL A 199 14.71 11.08 -0.20
N ASP A 200 14.03 10.46 0.76
CA ASP A 200 12.76 10.96 1.32
C ASP A 200 13.00 11.87 2.51
N ARG A 201 13.93 11.47 3.38
CA ARG A 201 14.22 12.18 4.64
C ARG A 201 15.71 12.15 4.97
N THR A 202 16.11 13.16 5.69
CA THR A 202 17.45 13.24 6.29
C THR A 202 17.35 13.45 7.78
N TYR A 203 18.25 12.80 8.52
CA TYR A 203 18.31 12.88 9.98
C TYR A 203 19.72 13.23 10.42
N SER A 204 19.83 13.92 11.56
CA SER A 204 21.07 14.06 12.28
C SER A 204 21.04 13.14 13.48
N VAL A 205 21.89 12.12 13.49
CA VAL A 205 21.93 11.11 14.56
C VAL A 205 23.18 11.29 15.38
N THR A 206 23.04 11.51 16.69
CA THR A 206 24.17 11.69 17.60
C THR A 206 25.09 10.46 17.57
N GLY A 207 26.38 10.67 17.30
CA GLY A 207 27.38 9.59 17.22
C GLY A 207 27.47 8.88 15.87
N VAL A 208 26.54 9.16 14.95
CA VAL A 208 26.53 8.57 13.58
C VAL A 208 26.76 9.67 12.52
N GLY A 209 26.15 10.84 12.72
CA GLY A 209 26.20 11.95 11.77
C GLY A 209 24.91 12.10 10.97
N ALA A 210 25.04 12.51 9.71
CA ALA A 210 23.93 12.65 8.79
C ALA A 210 23.49 11.27 8.26
N VAL A 211 22.22 10.99 8.36
CA VAL A 211 21.59 9.75 7.84
C VAL A 211 20.53 10.15 6.82
N ALA A 212 20.56 9.56 5.65
CA ALA A 212 19.52 9.67 4.64
C ALA A 212 18.71 8.39 4.58
N SER A 213 17.39 8.51 4.49
CA SER A 213 16.50 7.39 4.18
C SER A 213 15.79 7.63 2.86
N GLY A 214 15.43 6.55 2.19
CA GLY A 214 14.74 6.63 0.90
C GLY A 214 14.50 5.29 0.25
N THR A 215 14.03 5.33 -0.99
CA THR A 215 13.73 4.14 -1.79
C THR A 215 14.82 3.89 -2.83
N VAL A 216 15.42 2.69 -2.77
CA VAL A 216 16.40 2.26 -3.78
C VAL A 216 15.69 2.02 -5.11
N ASN A 217 16.12 2.77 -6.14
CA ASN A 217 15.56 2.66 -7.48
C ASN A 217 16.30 1.63 -8.34
N SER A 218 17.62 1.56 -8.23
CA SER A 218 18.47 0.61 -8.97
C SER A 218 19.78 0.34 -8.22
N GLY A 219 20.45 -0.75 -8.58
CA GLY A 219 21.75 -1.14 -8.03
C GLY A 219 21.72 -1.58 -6.57
N SER A 220 22.90 -1.70 -5.99
CA SER A 220 23.13 -2.06 -4.59
C SER A 220 24.22 -1.17 -4.00
N VAL A 221 24.26 -1.08 -2.67
CA VAL A 221 25.26 -0.32 -1.91
C VAL A 221 25.70 -1.14 -0.71
N GLU A 222 26.97 -1.07 -0.40
CA GLU A 222 27.58 -1.70 0.77
C GLU A 222 28.22 -0.64 1.68
N ALA A 223 28.42 -1.00 2.95
CA ALA A 223 29.06 -0.08 3.88
C ALA A 223 30.51 0.19 3.45
N GLY A 224 30.85 1.47 3.27
CA GLY A 224 32.15 1.93 2.81
C GLY A 224 32.20 2.33 1.34
N ASP A 225 31.10 2.16 0.59
CA ASP A 225 31.01 2.67 -0.78
C ASP A 225 31.00 4.20 -0.79
N GLU A 226 31.69 4.78 -1.76
CA GLU A 226 31.65 6.21 -2.05
C GLU A 226 30.43 6.53 -2.93
N LEU A 227 29.56 7.41 -2.44
CA LEU A 227 28.33 7.80 -3.11
C LEU A 227 28.29 9.28 -3.42
N GLN A 228 27.40 9.65 -4.34
CA GLN A 228 27.11 11.06 -4.63
C GLN A 228 25.67 11.38 -4.20
N ILE A 229 25.51 12.41 -3.37
CA ILE A 229 24.20 12.94 -3.00
C ILE A 229 23.93 14.27 -3.71
N GLY A 230 22.74 14.40 -4.29
CA GLY A 230 22.33 15.61 -5.02
C GLY A 230 21.01 15.41 -5.78
N PRO A 231 20.57 16.38 -6.59
CA PRO A 231 21.23 17.68 -6.77
C PRO A 231 21.09 18.59 -5.55
N MET A 232 22.14 19.34 -5.26
CA MET A 232 22.08 20.45 -4.31
C MET A 232 21.31 21.64 -4.92
N PRO A 233 20.98 22.69 -4.16
CA PRO A 233 20.27 23.86 -4.69
C PRO A 233 20.96 24.55 -5.88
N ASP A 234 22.28 24.40 -6.01
CA ASP A 234 23.09 24.89 -7.11
C ASP A 234 23.25 23.89 -8.27
N GLY A 235 22.57 22.74 -8.18
CA GLY A 235 22.63 21.65 -9.17
C GLY A 235 23.86 20.73 -9.04
N SER A 236 24.73 20.96 -8.08
CA SER A 236 25.91 20.12 -7.86
C SER A 236 25.58 18.81 -7.13
N PHE A 237 26.53 17.86 -7.18
CA PHE A 237 26.51 16.63 -6.38
C PHE A 237 27.71 16.65 -5.42
N ARG A 238 27.57 16.05 -4.26
CA ARG A 238 28.61 15.91 -3.23
C ARG A 238 28.91 14.45 -2.96
N GLU A 239 30.18 14.14 -2.79
CA GLU A 239 30.61 12.83 -2.31
C GLU A 239 30.28 12.65 -0.82
N VAL A 240 29.83 11.46 -0.47
CA VAL A 240 29.43 11.05 0.87
C VAL A 240 29.83 9.59 1.14
#